data_bb3e4cae71e61f8483ac515b1e1c56eb
#
_entry.id   bb3e4cae71e61f8483ac515b1e1c56eb
#
_cell.length_a   1.000
_cell.length_b   1.000
_cell.length_c   1.000
_cell.angle_alpha   90.00
_cell.angle_beta   90.00
_cell.angle_gamma   90.00
#
_symmetry.space_group_name_H-M   'P 1'
#
loop_
_entity.id
_entity.type
_entity.pdbx_description
1 polymer ?
#
loop_
_entity_poly.entity_id
_entity_poly.type
_entity_poly.pdbx_seq_one_letter_code
_entity_poly.pdbx_strand_id
1 'polypeptide(L)'
;MNIWVKICGNTTLGDAQLAADAGADAVGFVFAPSPRRVTVEQVAAITPHLPARFEKIGVFVDAEFDEIAAAVKESGLTGVQLHSGVETGLAARLRKRFGADLRLLQVIHYGENAAHELRTASSDPDVNGVLVDSRTATAVGGTGIAFDWQAARAEIFDGRSWLKLVVAGGLTPSNVAEAIATLRPWGVDVVTGVEAAPGRKDPEKVHAFIAKARAAAIQIIA
;
A
#
# COMPACT_ATOMS: atom_id res chain seq x y z
N MET A 1 2.70 15.86 -11.78
CA MET A 1 2.92 15.25 -10.44
C MET A 1 3.24 13.78 -10.65
N ASN A 2 4.26 13.23 -9.98
CA ASN A 2 4.57 11.80 -10.16
C ASN A 2 3.72 11.01 -9.17
N ILE A 3 2.82 10.13 -9.64
CA ILE A 3 2.00 9.30 -8.75
C ILE A 3 2.87 8.24 -8.08
N TRP A 4 2.68 7.99 -6.79
CA TRP A 4 3.37 6.92 -6.07
C TRP A 4 2.74 5.56 -6.40
N VAL A 5 3.56 4.57 -6.75
CA VAL A 5 3.10 3.22 -7.15
C VAL A 5 3.73 2.17 -6.26
N LYS A 6 2.90 1.36 -5.61
CA LYS A 6 3.32 0.23 -4.79
C LYS A 6 2.87 -1.09 -5.42
N ILE A 7 3.80 -2.04 -5.54
CA ILE A 7 3.51 -3.43 -5.90
C ILE A 7 3.59 -4.27 -4.62
N CYS A 8 2.46 -4.78 -4.17
CA CYS A 8 2.34 -5.43 -2.87
C CYS A 8 2.23 -6.96 -2.96
N GLY A 9 2.54 -7.66 -1.85
CA GLY A 9 2.47 -9.12 -1.76
C GLY A 9 3.62 -9.82 -2.49
N ASN A 10 4.84 -9.26 -2.41
CA ASN A 10 6.05 -9.89 -2.95
C ASN A 10 6.53 -10.98 -1.98
N THR A 11 6.91 -12.13 -2.52
CA THR A 11 7.40 -13.27 -1.75
C THR A 11 8.80 -13.70 -2.15
N THR A 12 9.34 -13.17 -3.25
CA THR A 12 10.66 -13.50 -3.80
C THR A 12 11.46 -12.26 -4.14
N LEU A 13 12.79 -12.40 -4.17
CA LEU A 13 13.69 -11.34 -4.67
C LEU A 13 13.36 -10.98 -6.13
N GLY A 14 13.09 -11.98 -6.97
CA GLY A 14 12.78 -11.75 -8.39
C GLY A 14 11.55 -10.87 -8.60
N ASP A 15 10.48 -11.08 -7.84
CA ASP A 15 9.26 -10.26 -7.92
C ASP A 15 9.50 -8.84 -7.39
N ALA A 16 10.25 -8.69 -6.30
CA ALA A 16 10.58 -7.38 -5.75
C ALA A 16 11.51 -6.57 -6.68
N GLN A 17 12.49 -7.24 -7.29
CA GLN A 17 13.39 -6.63 -8.27
C GLN A 17 12.64 -6.23 -9.54
N LEU A 18 11.76 -7.10 -10.06
CA LEU A 18 10.88 -6.78 -11.18
C LEU A 18 10.09 -5.49 -10.93
N ALA A 19 9.50 -5.32 -9.74
CA ALA A 19 8.77 -4.11 -9.41
C ALA A 19 9.68 -2.85 -9.40
N ALA A 20 10.90 -2.97 -8.85
CA ALA A 20 11.87 -1.89 -8.83
C ALA A 20 12.33 -1.51 -10.25
N ASP A 21 12.68 -2.50 -11.07
CA ASP A 21 13.16 -2.31 -12.45
C ASP A 21 12.06 -1.74 -13.37
N ALA A 22 10.80 -2.11 -13.12
CA ALA A 22 9.64 -1.56 -13.82
C ALA A 22 9.30 -0.11 -13.42
N GLY A 23 9.95 0.44 -12.38
CA GLY A 23 9.79 1.83 -11.96
C GLY A 23 8.68 2.06 -10.93
N ALA A 24 8.35 1.07 -10.10
CA ALA A 24 7.57 1.28 -8.88
C ALA A 24 8.35 2.15 -7.88
N ASP A 25 7.64 2.75 -6.92
CA ASP A 25 8.25 3.51 -5.82
C ASP A 25 8.41 2.65 -4.56
N ALA A 26 7.59 1.61 -4.45
CA ALA A 26 7.57 0.74 -3.27
C ALA A 26 7.18 -0.70 -3.59
N VAL A 27 7.66 -1.61 -2.74
CA VAL A 27 7.16 -2.99 -2.64
C VAL A 27 6.54 -3.25 -1.28
N GLY A 28 5.54 -4.15 -1.24
CA GLY A 28 4.91 -4.61 -0.01
C GLY A 28 5.24 -6.07 0.29
N PHE A 29 5.49 -6.36 1.57
CA PHE A 29 5.73 -7.69 2.14
C PHE A 29 4.66 -7.97 3.20
N VAL A 30 3.92 -9.08 3.10
CA VAL A 30 2.79 -9.37 3.97
C VAL A 30 3.23 -10.30 5.10
N PHE A 31 3.17 -9.80 6.34
CA PHE A 31 3.50 -10.60 7.54
C PHE A 31 2.25 -11.28 8.15
N ALA A 32 1.05 -10.82 7.80
CA ALA A 32 -0.21 -11.40 8.24
C ALA A 32 -0.53 -12.74 7.54
N PRO A 33 -1.44 -13.56 8.11
CA PRO A 33 -1.92 -14.78 7.48
C PRO A 33 -2.47 -14.52 6.07
N SER A 34 -1.80 -15.11 5.07
CA SER A 34 -2.10 -14.89 3.66
C SER A 34 -1.36 -15.93 2.81
N PRO A 35 -1.85 -16.26 1.59
CA PRO A 35 -1.05 -17.01 0.60
C PRO A 35 0.25 -16.30 0.20
N ARG A 36 0.41 -15.02 0.58
CA ARG A 36 1.57 -14.16 0.29
C ARG A 36 2.41 -13.86 1.54
N ARG A 37 2.14 -14.60 2.62
CA ARG A 37 2.87 -14.40 3.87
C ARG A 37 4.34 -14.69 3.70
N VAL A 38 5.17 -13.79 4.25
CA VAL A 38 6.62 -13.94 4.34
C VAL A 38 7.08 -13.90 5.80
N THR A 39 8.28 -14.38 6.05
CA THR A 39 8.94 -14.26 7.36
C THR A 39 9.93 -13.10 7.36
N VAL A 40 10.39 -12.71 8.55
CA VAL A 40 11.41 -11.65 8.72
C VAL A 40 12.70 -12.03 7.99
N GLU A 41 13.12 -13.30 8.09
CA GLU A 41 14.34 -13.82 7.47
C GLU A 41 14.23 -13.79 5.94
N GLN A 42 13.08 -14.14 5.38
CA GLN A 42 12.86 -14.07 3.93
C GLN A 42 12.98 -12.63 3.43
N VAL A 43 12.37 -11.67 4.13
CA VAL A 43 12.44 -10.26 3.74
C VAL A 43 13.83 -9.68 3.95
N ALA A 44 14.52 -10.05 5.04
CA ALA A 44 15.91 -9.67 5.30
C ALA A 44 16.88 -10.15 4.20
N ALA A 45 16.60 -11.29 3.57
CA ALA A 45 17.37 -11.78 2.43
C ALA A 45 17.06 -11.03 1.11
N ILE A 46 15.94 -10.32 1.03
CA ILE A 46 15.51 -9.60 -0.19
C ILE A 46 15.96 -8.13 -0.15
N THR A 47 15.69 -7.43 0.95
CA THR A 47 15.78 -5.96 1.02
C THR A 47 17.16 -5.37 0.73
N PRO A 48 18.30 -6.02 1.07
CA PRO A 48 19.64 -5.50 0.76
C PRO A 48 19.93 -5.41 -0.76
N HIS A 49 19.21 -6.19 -1.57
CA HIS A 49 19.38 -6.24 -3.02
C HIS A 49 18.52 -5.22 -3.76
N LEU A 50 17.62 -4.53 -3.07
CA LEU A 50 16.77 -3.50 -3.65
C LEU A 50 17.43 -2.12 -3.58
N PRO A 51 17.11 -1.18 -4.51
CA PRO A 51 17.68 0.15 -4.47
C PRO A 51 17.49 0.85 -3.11
N ALA A 52 18.49 1.60 -2.66
CA ALA A 52 18.49 2.21 -1.32
C ALA A 52 17.28 3.14 -1.07
N ARG A 53 16.86 3.88 -2.10
CA ARG A 53 15.71 4.81 -2.02
C ARG A 53 14.36 4.14 -2.30
N PHE A 54 14.36 2.86 -2.63
CA PHE A 54 13.14 2.11 -2.91
C PHE A 54 12.44 1.76 -1.60
N GLU A 55 11.16 2.09 -1.48
CA GLU A 55 10.44 1.86 -0.22
C GLU A 55 10.08 0.37 -0.05
N LYS A 56 10.33 -0.16 1.14
CA LYS A 56 10.07 -1.54 1.54
C LYS A 56 9.05 -1.51 2.66
N ILE A 57 7.79 -1.82 2.34
CA ILE A 57 6.65 -1.66 3.24
C ILE A 57 6.23 -3.02 3.81
N GLY A 58 6.31 -3.19 5.12
CA GLY A 58 5.73 -4.34 5.81
C GLY A 58 4.24 -4.16 6.04
N VAL A 59 3.44 -5.17 5.72
CA VAL A 59 1.98 -5.15 5.91
C VAL A 59 1.63 -6.03 7.10
N PHE A 60 1.00 -5.43 8.11
CA PHE A 60 0.65 -6.07 9.38
C PHE A 60 -0.86 -5.95 9.63
N VAL A 61 -1.44 -7.00 10.21
CA VAL A 61 -2.84 -7.07 10.63
C VAL A 61 -2.84 -7.54 12.07
N ASP A 62 -3.47 -6.79 12.98
CA ASP A 62 -3.61 -7.11 14.41
C ASP A 62 -2.27 -7.47 15.10
N ALA A 63 -1.15 -6.90 14.63
CA ALA A 63 0.18 -7.19 15.15
C ALA A 63 0.58 -6.23 16.28
N GLU A 64 1.27 -6.77 17.27
CA GLU A 64 1.77 -6.03 18.42
C GLU A 64 3.03 -5.21 18.06
N PHE A 65 3.28 -4.15 18.84
CA PHE A 65 4.43 -3.27 18.64
C PHE A 65 5.76 -4.01 18.53
N ASP A 66 6.02 -4.99 19.40
CA ASP A 66 7.31 -5.68 19.45
C ASP A 66 7.53 -6.55 18.20
N GLU A 67 6.47 -7.17 17.66
CA GLU A 67 6.50 -7.92 16.41
C GLU A 67 6.84 -6.99 15.22
N ILE A 68 6.14 -5.86 15.12
CA ILE A 68 6.39 -4.88 14.06
C ILE A 68 7.80 -4.30 14.17
N ALA A 69 8.22 -3.94 15.39
CA ALA A 69 9.52 -3.35 15.64
C ALA A 69 10.68 -4.31 15.30
N ALA A 70 10.53 -5.59 15.63
CA ALA A 70 11.48 -6.63 15.23
C ALA A 70 11.56 -6.75 13.71
N ALA A 71 10.42 -6.86 13.03
CA ALA A 71 10.38 -6.96 11.58
C ALA A 71 11.03 -5.74 10.89
N VAL A 72 10.73 -4.52 11.33
CA VAL A 72 11.33 -3.29 10.78
C VAL A 72 12.86 -3.33 10.92
N LYS A 73 13.34 -3.65 12.13
CA LYS A 73 14.78 -3.65 12.43
C LYS A 73 15.55 -4.74 11.68
N GLU A 74 14.99 -5.95 11.66
CA GLU A 74 15.73 -7.14 11.20
C GLU A 74 15.64 -7.34 9.69
N SER A 75 14.55 -6.88 9.06
CA SER A 75 14.36 -7.04 7.62
C SER A 75 14.57 -5.76 6.80
N GLY A 76 15.03 -4.66 7.42
CA GLY A 76 15.37 -3.43 6.68
C GLY A 76 14.16 -2.76 6.01
N LEU A 77 12.98 -2.86 6.61
CA LEU A 77 11.79 -2.14 6.14
C LEU A 77 11.95 -0.64 6.31
N THR A 78 11.44 0.12 5.36
CA THR A 78 11.41 1.58 5.38
C THR A 78 10.03 2.15 5.69
N GLY A 79 9.03 1.28 5.82
CA GLY A 79 7.68 1.66 6.18
C GLY A 79 6.84 0.49 6.65
N VAL A 80 5.72 0.83 7.27
CA VAL A 80 4.75 -0.09 7.86
C VAL A 80 3.37 0.30 7.38
N GLN A 81 2.59 -0.68 6.96
CA GLN A 81 1.18 -0.56 6.64
C GLN A 81 0.37 -1.32 7.68
N LEU A 82 -0.45 -0.60 8.42
CA LEU A 82 -1.25 -1.10 9.52
C LEU A 82 -2.69 -1.31 9.06
N HIS A 83 -3.14 -2.55 9.07
CA HIS A 83 -4.54 -2.92 8.87
C HIS A 83 -5.21 -3.03 10.24
N SER A 84 -6.52 -2.73 10.33
CA SER A 84 -7.48 -2.87 11.42
C SER A 84 -6.92 -3.23 12.82
N GLY A 85 -7.65 -2.98 13.90
CA GLY A 85 -7.19 -3.34 15.24
C GLY A 85 -5.95 -2.58 15.75
N VAL A 86 -5.63 -1.44 15.13
CA VAL A 86 -4.44 -0.65 15.51
C VAL A 86 -4.59 -0.19 16.95
N GLU A 87 -3.71 -0.68 17.83
CA GLU A 87 -3.62 -0.22 19.21
C GLU A 87 -3.48 1.31 19.25
N THR A 88 -4.25 1.97 20.10
CA THR A 88 -4.15 3.42 20.29
C THR A 88 -2.71 3.80 20.67
N GLY A 89 -2.09 4.71 19.89
CA GLY A 89 -0.73 5.16 20.12
C GLY A 89 0.37 4.26 19.50
N LEU A 90 0.02 3.20 18.76
CA LEU A 90 0.99 2.36 18.08
C LEU A 90 1.84 3.17 17.09
N ALA A 91 1.24 4.07 16.31
CA ALA A 91 1.95 4.93 15.38
C ALA A 91 2.97 5.82 16.11
N ALA A 92 2.60 6.43 17.23
CA ALA A 92 3.49 7.24 18.06
C ALA A 92 4.67 6.42 18.64
N ARG A 93 4.42 5.18 19.08
CA ARG A 93 5.48 4.28 19.56
C ARG A 93 6.47 3.92 18.45
N LEU A 94 5.96 3.60 17.25
CA LEU A 94 6.80 3.31 16.09
C LEU A 94 7.61 4.54 15.67
N ARG A 95 6.97 5.72 15.63
CA ARG A 95 7.62 7.00 15.34
C ARG A 95 8.73 7.31 16.34
N LYS A 96 8.48 7.16 17.63
CA LYS A 96 9.47 7.35 18.70
C LYS A 96 10.66 6.39 18.54
N ARG A 97 10.41 5.16 18.10
CA ARG A 97 11.46 4.11 17.99
C ARG A 97 12.32 4.25 16.74
N PHE A 98 11.72 4.63 15.59
CA PHE A 98 12.38 4.59 14.28
C PHE A 98 12.56 5.95 13.62
N GLY A 99 12.00 7.02 14.19
CA GLY A 99 12.15 8.38 13.66
C GLY A 99 11.19 8.71 12.51
N ALA A 100 11.38 9.88 11.92
CA ALA A 100 10.51 10.45 10.89
C ALA A 100 10.62 9.73 9.53
N ASP A 101 11.72 9.02 9.30
CA ASP A 101 11.99 8.36 8.01
C ASP A 101 11.15 7.08 7.82
N LEU A 102 10.66 6.47 8.91
CA LEU A 102 9.75 5.33 8.80
C LEU A 102 8.39 5.80 8.27
N ARG A 103 8.00 5.34 7.08
CA ARG A 103 6.66 5.63 6.55
C ARG A 103 5.59 4.82 7.30
N LEU A 104 4.58 5.50 7.83
CA LEU A 104 3.45 4.86 8.48
C LEU A 104 2.18 5.08 7.65
N LEU A 105 1.62 4.00 7.14
CA LEU A 105 0.38 3.97 6.38
C LEU A 105 -0.69 3.26 7.19
N GLN A 106 -1.85 3.88 7.35
CA GLN A 106 -3.03 3.24 7.93
C GLN A 106 -3.97 2.79 6.81
N VAL A 107 -4.53 1.58 6.94
CA VAL A 107 -5.56 1.08 6.01
C VAL A 107 -6.93 1.41 6.57
N ILE A 108 -7.78 1.93 5.70
CA ILE A 108 -9.21 2.02 5.92
C ILE A 108 -9.95 1.25 4.83
N HIS A 109 -11.09 0.66 5.18
CA HIS A 109 -11.95 -0.01 4.21
C HIS A 109 -13.04 0.94 3.74
N TYR A 110 -13.19 1.06 2.40
CA TYR A 110 -14.27 1.88 1.86
C TYR A 110 -15.63 1.28 2.24
N GLY A 111 -16.48 2.08 2.89
CA GLY A 111 -17.78 1.71 3.40
C GLY A 111 -18.35 2.80 4.31
N GLU A 112 -19.43 2.50 5.01
CA GLU A 112 -20.19 3.47 5.83
C GLU A 112 -19.32 4.25 6.84
N ASN A 113 -18.26 3.67 7.35
CA ASN A 113 -17.38 4.26 8.35
C ASN A 113 -16.13 4.93 7.75
N ALA A 114 -15.87 4.82 6.44
CA ALA A 114 -14.61 5.24 5.83
C ALA A 114 -14.28 6.73 6.08
N ALA A 115 -15.26 7.62 5.98
CA ALA A 115 -15.08 9.05 6.25
C ALA A 115 -14.74 9.33 7.73
N HIS A 116 -15.29 8.55 8.67
CA HIS A 116 -14.97 8.66 10.08
C HIS A 116 -13.54 8.16 10.36
N GLU A 117 -13.19 6.99 9.84
CA GLU A 117 -11.85 6.40 9.96
C GLU A 117 -10.78 7.32 9.35
N LEU A 118 -11.07 7.95 8.20
CA LEU A 118 -10.17 8.94 7.60
C LEU A 118 -9.96 10.15 8.51
N ARG A 119 -11.02 10.68 9.13
CA ARG A 119 -10.88 11.80 10.08
C ARG A 119 -10.02 11.40 11.29
N THR A 120 -10.22 10.20 11.82
CA THR A 120 -9.41 9.68 12.92
C THR A 120 -7.94 9.56 12.53
N ALA A 121 -7.64 8.95 11.40
CA ALA A 121 -6.28 8.86 10.86
C ALA A 121 -5.66 10.24 10.59
N SER A 122 -6.47 11.20 10.11
CA SER A 122 -6.01 12.58 9.88
C SER A 122 -5.72 13.35 11.16
N SER A 123 -6.22 12.89 12.30
CA SER A 123 -5.92 13.50 13.61
C SER A 123 -4.64 12.96 14.23
N ASP A 124 -4.06 11.88 13.70
CA ASP A 124 -2.82 11.29 14.19
C ASP A 124 -1.62 11.88 13.41
N PRO A 125 -0.78 12.72 14.07
CA PRO A 125 0.35 13.39 13.41
C PRO A 125 1.46 12.41 12.99
N ASP A 126 1.45 11.18 13.51
CA ASP A 126 2.45 10.17 13.24
C ASP A 126 2.14 9.34 11.98
N VAL A 127 0.89 9.37 11.49
CA VAL A 127 0.48 8.70 10.26
C VAL A 127 0.85 9.54 9.03
N ASN A 128 1.55 8.98 8.05
CA ASN A 128 1.98 9.69 6.84
C ASN A 128 0.98 9.61 5.68
N GLY A 129 0.11 8.61 5.70
CA GLY A 129 -0.88 8.41 4.65
C GLY A 129 -1.88 7.33 4.98
N VAL A 130 -2.94 7.32 4.20
CA VAL A 130 -4.03 6.35 4.33
C VAL A 130 -4.18 5.58 3.02
N LEU A 131 -4.24 4.26 3.14
CA LEU A 131 -4.56 3.37 2.04
C LEU A 131 -6.06 3.02 2.13
N VAL A 132 -6.82 3.43 1.12
CA VAL A 132 -8.26 3.15 0.99
C VAL A 132 -8.42 1.86 0.18
N ASP A 133 -8.84 0.77 0.83
CA ASP A 133 -9.05 -0.54 0.20
C ASP A 133 -10.54 -0.75 -0.10
N SER A 134 -10.86 -1.20 -1.31
CA SER A 134 -12.23 -1.54 -1.74
C SER A 134 -12.80 -2.78 -1.05
N ARG A 135 -11.98 -3.58 -0.37
CA ARG A 135 -12.45 -4.81 0.27
C ARG A 135 -13.24 -4.47 1.52
N THR A 136 -14.41 -5.10 1.67
CA THR A 136 -15.12 -5.11 2.94
C THR A 136 -14.36 -6.00 3.94
N ALA A 137 -14.42 -5.65 5.23
CA ALA A 137 -13.75 -6.39 6.31
C ALA A 137 -14.09 -7.91 6.36
N THR A 138 -15.18 -8.33 5.70
CA THR A 138 -15.69 -9.70 5.68
C THR A 138 -15.25 -10.53 4.46
N ALA A 139 -14.65 -9.94 3.43
CA ALA A 139 -14.23 -10.65 2.22
C ALA A 139 -12.74 -11.02 2.30
N VAL A 140 -12.46 -12.23 2.77
CA VAL A 140 -11.13 -12.84 2.67
C VAL A 140 -10.88 -13.24 1.21
N GLY A 141 -10.14 -12.42 0.47
CA GLY A 141 -9.72 -12.68 -0.91
C GLY A 141 -10.15 -11.58 -1.89
N GLY A 142 -9.24 -11.22 -2.79
CA GLY A 142 -9.50 -10.19 -3.79
C GLY A 142 -10.64 -10.59 -4.73
N THR A 143 -11.80 -9.99 -4.55
CA THR A 143 -12.95 -10.18 -5.44
C THR A 143 -12.73 -9.56 -6.82
N GLY A 144 -11.67 -8.76 -7.00
CA GLY A 144 -11.40 -8.05 -8.26
C GLY A 144 -12.42 -6.95 -8.59
N ILE A 145 -13.37 -6.69 -7.70
CA ILE A 145 -14.42 -5.68 -7.92
C ILE A 145 -13.89 -4.35 -7.34
N ALA A 146 -13.79 -3.35 -8.20
CA ALA A 146 -13.56 -1.97 -7.79
C ALA A 146 -14.82 -1.43 -7.09
N PHE A 147 -14.62 -0.59 -6.07
CA PHE A 147 -15.72 0.14 -5.43
C PHE A 147 -16.21 1.30 -6.32
N ASP A 148 -17.32 1.93 -5.94
CA ASP A 148 -17.81 3.12 -6.63
C ASP A 148 -16.85 4.30 -6.42
N TRP A 149 -15.97 4.53 -7.41
CA TRP A 149 -14.98 5.59 -7.35
C TRP A 149 -15.58 6.99 -7.36
N GLN A 150 -16.76 7.19 -7.96
CA GLN A 150 -17.40 8.49 -7.99
C GLN A 150 -17.91 8.88 -6.60
N ALA A 151 -18.55 7.95 -5.90
CA ALA A 151 -18.98 8.15 -4.52
C ALA A 151 -17.77 8.36 -3.60
N ALA A 152 -16.75 7.49 -3.70
CA ALA A 152 -15.54 7.60 -2.89
C ALA A 152 -14.77 8.91 -3.13
N ARG A 153 -14.79 9.44 -4.35
CA ARG A 153 -14.20 10.74 -4.64
C ARG A 153 -14.77 11.82 -3.74
N ALA A 154 -16.09 11.97 -3.76
CA ALA A 154 -16.78 13.01 -2.99
C ALA A 154 -16.60 12.84 -1.47
N GLU A 155 -16.61 11.60 -0.99
CA GLU A 155 -16.59 11.29 0.45
C GLU A 155 -15.20 11.31 1.05
N ILE A 156 -14.18 10.88 0.30
CA ILE A 156 -12.84 10.57 0.80
C ILE A 156 -11.75 11.43 0.14
N PHE A 157 -11.76 11.54 -1.21
CA PHE A 157 -10.61 12.08 -1.95
C PHE A 157 -10.71 13.59 -2.23
N ASP A 158 -11.90 14.18 -2.33
CA ASP A 158 -12.09 15.63 -2.53
C ASP A 158 -11.90 16.44 -1.24
N GLY A 159 -11.76 15.77 -0.09
CA GLY A 159 -11.45 16.39 1.19
C GLY A 159 -10.05 17.02 1.20
N ARG A 160 -9.88 18.18 1.87
CA ARG A 160 -8.56 18.77 2.11
C ARG A 160 -7.85 18.03 3.24
N SER A 161 -7.32 16.84 2.94
CA SER A 161 -6.46 16.11 3.86
C SER A 161 -5.00 16.42 3.55
N TRP A 162 -4.18 16.64 4.59
CA TRP A 162 -2.73 16.69 4.47
C TRP A 162 -2.13 15.28 4.28
N LEU A 163 -2.92 14.24 4.52
CA LEU A 163 -2.51 12.84 4.36
C LEU A 163 -2.39 12.45 2.89
N LYS A 164 -1.43 11.61 2.62
CA LYS A 164 -1.23 10.96 1.32
C LYS A 164 -2.26 9.85 1.16
N LEU A 165 -3.26 10.06 0.29
CA LEU A 165 -4.29 9.05 0.03
C LEU A 165 -3.83 8.10 -1.07
N VAL A 166 -3.81 6.81 -0.77
CA VAL A 166 -3.46 5.72 -1.69
C VAL A 166 -4.71 4.90 -1.97
N VAL A 167 -5.05 4.70 -3.24
CA VAL A 167 -6.17 3.83 -3.61
C VAL A 167 -5.68 2.40 -3.83
N ALA A 168 -6.41 1.44 -3.28
CA ALA A 168 -6.17 0.01 -3.38
C ALA A 168 -7.46 -0.77 -3.60
N GLY A 169 -7.33 -2.08 -3.76
CA GLY A 169 -8.45 -3.00 -3.96
C GLY A 169 -8.95 -3.05 -5.40
N GLY A 170 -8.93 -4.23 -6.00
CA GLY A 170 -9.45 -4.46 -7.35
C GLY A 170 -8.72 -3.75 -8.49
N LEU A 171 -7.59 -3.07 -8.23
CA LEU A 171 -6.83 -2.42 -9.29
C LEU A 171 -6.13 -3.43 -10.19
N THR A 172 -6.12 -3.11 -11.49
CA THR A 172 -5.51 -3.91 -12.56
C THR A 172 -4.91 -2.98 -13.61
N PRO A 173 -4.11 -3.48 -14.55
CA PRO A 173 -3.65 -2.66 -15.69
C PRO A 173 -4.80 -2.11 -16.56
N SER A 174 -6.01 -2.72 -16.52
CA SER A 174 -7.14 -2.26 -17.33
C SER A 174 -7.92 -1.09 -16.73
N ASN A 175 -7.88 -0.92 -15.39
CA ASN A 175 -8.71 0.08 -14.71
C ASN A 175 -7.93 1.15 -13.93
N VAL A 176 -6.61 1.00 -13.74
CA VAL A 176 -5.82 1.94 -12.93
C VAL A 176 -5.83 3.37 -13.47
N ALA A 177 -5.87 3.56 -14.78
CA ALA A 177 -5.93 4.88 -15.39
C ALA A 177 -7.24 5.60 -15.05
N GLU A 178 -8.37 4.89 -15.11
CA GLU A 178 -9.69 5.42 -14.73
C GLU A 178 -9.75 5.73 -13.23
N ALA A 179 -9.23 4.84 -12.37
CA ALA A 179 -9.15 5.09 -10.93
C ALA A 179 -8.38 6.39 -10.62
N ILE A 180 -7.24 6.59 -11.26
CA ILE A 180 -6.41 7.78 -11.09
C ILE A 180 -7.13 9.04 -11.62
N ALA A 181 -7.75 8.98 -12.79
CA ALA A 181 -8.47 10.11 -13.37
C ALA A 181 -9.66 10.53 -12.48
N THR A 182 -10.36 9.57 -11.92
CA THR A 182 -11.54 9.80 -11.08
C THR A 182 -11.15 10.28 -9.69
N LEU A 183 -10.28 9.55 -8.98
CA LEU A 183 -9.98 9.78 -7.57
C LEU A 183 -8.87 10.81 -7.33
N ARG A 184 -7.99 11.03 -8.30
CA ARG A 184 -6.80 11.88 -8.18
C ARG A 184 -5.98 11.59 -6.92
N PRO A 185 -5.65 10.33 -6.64
CA PRO A 185 -4.97 9.94 -5.43
C PRO A 185 -3.50 10.39 -5.45
N TRP A 186 -2.87 10.42 -4.27
CA TRP A 186 -1.43 10.58 -4.16
C TRP A 186 -0.69 9.33 -4.67
N GLY A 187 -1.27 8.13 -4.49
CA GLY A 187 -0.68 6.87 -4.91
C GLY A 187 -1.68 5.77 -5.21
N VAL A 188 -1.16 4.68 -5.78
CA VAL A 188 -1.90 3.44 -6.07
C VAL A 188 -1.16 2.23 -5.53
N ASP A 189 -1.90 1.25 -5.03
CA ASP A 189 -1.40 -0.02 -4.54
C ASP A 189 -2.10 -1.21 -5.21
N VAL A 190 -1.32 -2.20 -5.66
CA VAL A 190 -1.86 -3.37 -6.34
C VAL A 190 -1.23 -4.66 -5.85
N VAL A 191 -2.06 -5.70 -5.73
CA VAL A 191 -1.65 -7.07 -5.37
C VAL A 191 -2.04 -8.04 -6.49
N THR A 192 -3.29 -8.51 -6.46
CA THR A 192 -3.81 -9.58 -7.34
C THR A 192 -3.86 -9.18 -8.80
N GLY A 193 -4.11 -7.91 -9.10
CA GLY A 193 -4.23 -7.42 -10.48
C GLY A 193 -2.97 -7.52 -11.33
N VAL A 194 -1.82 -7.77 -10.67
CA VAL A 194 -0.51 -7.94 -11.34
C VAL A 194 0.13 -9.29 -11.03
N GLU A 195 -0.65 -10.28 -10.63
CA GLU A 195 -0.16 -11.63 -10.34
C GLU A 195 -0.48 -12.62 -11.48
N ALA A 196 0.44 -13.55 -11.69
CA ALA A 196 0.23 -14.78 -12.48
C ALA A 196 -0.42 -15.86 -11.62
N ALA A 197 -0.06 -15.94 -10.35
CA ALA A 197 -0.63 -16.78 -9.31
C ALA A 197 -0.42 -16.11 -7.95
N PRO A 198 -1.19 -16.46 -6.89
CA PRO A 198 -1.00 -15.88 -5.57
C PRO A 198 0.47 -15.91 -5.10
N GLY A 199 1.04 -14.73 -4.81
CA GLY A 199 2.44 -14.56 -4.40
C GLY A 199 3.46 -14.62 -5.54
N ARG A 200 3.04 -14.68 -6.81
CA ARG A 200 3.93 -14.62 -7.98
C ARG A 200 3.49 -13.53 -8.93
N LYS A 201 4.36 -12.58 -9.19
CA LYS A 201 4.08 -11.47 -10.10
C LYS A 201 4.16 -11.89 -11.56
N ASP A 202 3.30 -11.28 -12.37
CA ASP A 202 3.31 -11.38 -13.83
C ASP A 202 4.07 -10.17 -14.38
N PRO A 203 5.21 -10.37 -15.07
CA PRO A 203 6.04 -9.26 -15.55
C PRO A 203 5.30 -8.32 -16.49
N GLU A 204 4.50 -8.84 -17.40
CA GLU A 204 3.76 -8.02 -18.37
C GLU A 204 2.72 -7.15 -17.65
N LYS A 205 2.00 -7.73 -16.68
CA LYS A 205 1.00 -6.98 -15.89
C LYS A 205 1.66 -5.92 -15.01
N VAL A 206 2.81 -6.22 -14.37
CA VAL A 206 3.54 -5.24 -13.56
C VAL A 206 3.96 -4.05 -14.41
N HIS A 207 4.63 -4.28 -15.55
CA HIS A 207 5.03 -3.22 -16.46
C HIS A 207 3.84 -2.41 -16.99
N ALA A 208 2.77 -3.10 -17.43
CA ALA A 208 1.57 -2.45 -17.95
C ALA A 208 0.85 -1.59 -16.88
N PHE A 209 0.77 -2.07 -15.65
CA PHE A 209 0.16 -1.34 -14.54
C PHE A 209 0.93 -0.04 -14.26
N ILE A 210 2.23 -0.13 -14.08
CA ILE A 210 3.08 1.02 -13.75
C ILE A 210 3.06 2.04 -14.90
N ALA A 211 3.22 1.61 -16.15
CA ALA A 211 3.18 2.48 -17.31
C ALA A 211 1.86 3.25 -17.42
N LYS A 212 0.72 2.57 -17.26
CA LYS A 212 -0.61 3.20 -17.32
C LYS A 212 -0.86 4.14 -16.13
N ALA A 213 -0.42 3.79 -14.94
CA ALA A 213 -0.52 4.67 -13.76
C ALA A 213 0.26 5.98 -13.98
N ARG A 214 1.50 5.88 -14.47
CA ARG A 214 2.34 7.06 -14.77
C ARG A 214 1.73 7.93 -15.87
N ALA A 215 1.25 7.32 -16.96
CA ALA A 215 0.63 8.04 -18.07
C ALA A 215 -0.64 8.80 -17.63
N ALA A 216 -1.52 8.16 -16.83
CA ALA A 216 -2.73 8.78 -16.31
C ALA A 216 -2.43 9.98 -15.40
N ALA A 217 -1.39 9.90 -14.57
CA ALA A 217 -1.00 10.99 -13.67
C ALA A 217 -0.50 12.25 -14.41
N ILE A 218 0.11 12.08 -15.59
CA ILE A 218 0.56 13.20 -16.43
C ILE A 218 -0.65 13.94 -17.02
N GLN A 219 -1.70 13.22 -17.43
CA GLN A 219 -2.89 13.81 -18.06
C GLN A 219 -3.75 14.66 -17.09
N ILE A 220 -3.63 14.45 -15.78
CA ILE A 220 -4.38 15.26 -14.78
C ILE A 220 -3.80 16.68 -14.63
N ILE A 221 -2.56 16.89 -15.07
CA ILE A 221 -1.82 18.15 -14.88
C ILE A 221 -1.86 19.02 -16.16
N ALA A 222 -2.16 18.42 -17.30
CA ALA A 222 -2.30 19.08 -18.58
C ALA A 222 -3.70 19.70 -18.72
#